data_b36be6f275cab224b1a76f97352b0c7a
#
_entry.id   b36be6f275cab224b1a76f97352b0c7a
#
_cell.length_a   1.000
_cell.length_b   1.000
_cell.length_c   1.000
_cell.angle_alpha   90.00
_cell.angle_beta   90.00
_cell.angle_gamma   90.00
#
_symmetry.space_group_name_H-M   'P 1'
#
loop_
_entity.id
_entity.type
_entity.pdbx_description
1 polymer ?
#
loop_
_entity_poly.entity_id
_entity_poly.type
_entity_poly.pdbx_seq_one_letter_code
_entity_poly.pdbx_strand_id
1 'polypeptide(L)'
;VLFRSNAADDDKAMRKQGKKAWFWGKLLILRHIGNPTLYFGGWKAVLVRAACQVAHFFLWLFRISPRWLYEKAMKASRRYENEETKRVAWFFDPTPFTSIIEKEQLLPTKKMPFNGLMMRFPGGIEGYLSKRYGDYMQLPPEDKRHNHPPYKLDFGDKA
;
A
#
# COMPACT_ATOMS: atom_id res chain seq x y z
N VAL A 1 -8.39 -6.26 -7.35
CA VAL A 1 -9.12 -5.22 -8.03
C VAL A 1 -9.40 -3.98 -7.24
N LEU A 2 -8.97 -3.74 -6.07
CA LEU A 2 -9.88 -2.95 -5.26
C LEU A 2 -9.35 -1.69 -4.64
N PHE A 3 -8.12 -1.30 -4.91
CA PHE A 3 -7.53 -0.24 -4.12
C PHE A 3 -6.84 0.84 -4.93
N ARG A 4 -7.20 0.95 -6.20
CA ARG A 4 -6.70 2.04 -7.04
C ARG A 4 -7.78 3.10 -7.16
N SER A 5 -7.49 4.25 -6.59
CA SER A 5 -8.32 5.44 -6.70
C SER A 5 -7.74 6.36 -7.77
N ASN A 6 -8.57 7.15 -8.42
CA ASN A 6 -8.11 8.23 -9.26
C ASN A 6 -7.19 9.16 -8.45
N ALA A 7 -6.00 9.42 -8.96
CA ALA A 7 -5.04 10.32 -8.38
C ALA A 7 -5.04 11.65 -9.15
N ALA A 8 -4.85 12.76 -8.44
CA ALA A 8 -4.74 14.05 -9.10
C ALA A 8 -3.59 14.06 -10.12
N ASP A 9 -3.78 14.73 -11.24
CA ASP A 9 -2.75 14.87 -12.27
C ASP A 9 -1.65 15.86 -11.85
N ASP A 10 -1.99 16.87 -11.03
CA ASP A 10 -1.01 17.72 -10.38
C ASP A 10 -0.28 16.99 -9.25
N ASP A 11 1.04 16.99 -9.28
CA ASP A 11 1.88 16.25 -8.31
C ASP A 11 1.71 16.75 -6.87
N LYS A 12 1.51 18.04 -6.66
CA LYS A 12 1.31 18.63 -5.33
C LYS A 12 -0.04 18.20 -4.75
N ALA A 13 -1.07 18.23 -5.57
CA ALA A 13 -2.41 17.78 -5.19
C ALA A 13 -2.43 16.27 -4.92
N MET A 14 -1.77 15.46 -5.76
CA MET A 14 -1.63 14.03 -5.61
C MET A 14 -0.88 13.67 -4.31
N ARG A 15 0.25 14.34 -4.03
CA ARG A 15 0.98 14.14 -2.76
C ARG A 15 0.13 14.52 -1.54
N LYS A 16 -0.66 15.59 -1.62
CA LYS A 16 -1.60 16.00 -0.56
C LYS A 16 -2.70 14.95 -0.35
N GLN A 17 -3.25 14.41 -1.43
CA GLN A 17 -4.22 13.31 -1.39
C GLN A 17 -3.62 12.08 -0.71
N GLY A 18 -2.45 11.64 -1.16
CA GLY A 18 -1.78 10.47 -0.63
C GLY A 18 -1.38 10.61 0.85
N LYS A 19 -0.82 11.76 1.25
CA LYS A 19 -0.48 12.03 2.65
C LYS A 19 -1.72 11.97 3.56
N LYS A 20 -2.86 12.51 3.13
CA LYS A 20 -4.11 12.45 3.90
C LYS A 20 -4.64 11.02 4.00
N ALA A 21 -4.66 10.28 2.90
CA ALA A 21 -5.10 8.89 2.89
C ALA A 21 -4.20 8.03 3.81
N TRP A 22 -2.89 8.18 3.66
CA TRP A 22 -1.90 7.49 4.48
C TRP A 22 -2.05 7.81 5.98
N PHE A 23 -2.21 9.08 6.34
CA PHE A 23 -2.40 9.50 7.73
C PHE A 23 -3.61 8.82 8.38
N TRP A 24 -4.78 8.89 7.73
CA TRP A 24 -5.99 8.25 8.25
C TRP A 24 -5.87 6.73 8.27
N GLY A 25 -5.22 6.14 7.26
CA GLY A 25 -4.92 4.71 7.22
C GLY A 25 -4.02 4.26 8.37
N LYS A 26 -2.99 5.05 8.72
CA LYS A 26 -2.12 4.76 9.88
C LYS A 26 -2.85 4.88 11.20
N LEU A 27 -3.73 5.87 11.37
CA LEU A 27 -4.56 5.96 12.57
C LEU A 27 -5.52 4.77 12.69
N LEU A 28 -6.07 4.29 11.58
CA LEU A 28 -6.91 3.09 11.57
C LEU A 28 -6.12 1.85 12.02
N ILE A 29 -4.90 1.65 11.52
CA ILE A 29 -4.02 0.57 11.96
C ILE A 29 -3.72 0.71 13.46
N LEU A 30 -3.33 1.90 13.90
CA LEU A 30 -3.01 2.16 15.30
C LEU A 30 -4.22 1.99 16.23
N ARG A 31 -5.44 2.19 15.75
CA ARG A 31 -6.65 1.93 16.54
C ARG A 31 -6.80 0.44 16.89
N HIS A 32 -6.29 -0.45 16.06
CA HIS A 32 -6.33 -1.90 16.26
C HIS A 32 -5.03 -2.46 16.86
N ILE A 33 -3.88 -1.91 16.45
CA ILE A 33 -2.56 -2.44 16.80
C ILE A 33 -1.72 -1.33 17.45
N GLY A 34 -1.58 -1.38 18.78
CA GLY A 34 -0.77 -0.40 19.52
C GLY A 34 0.74 -0.58 19.35
N ASN A 35 1.19 -1.75 18.94
CA ASN A 35 2.61 -2.06 18.75
C ASN A 35 2.87 -2.62 17.34
N PRO A 36 2.91 -1.76 16.31
CA PRO A 36 3.15 -2.19 14.94
C PRO A 36 4.58 -2.72 14.77
N THR A 37 4.74 -3.68 13.86
CA THR A 37 6.06 -4.17 13.47
C THR A 37 6.84 -3.07 12.77
N LEU A 38 8.05 -2.78 13.26
CA LEU A 38 8.97 -1.83 12.67
C LEU A 38 10.12 -2.60 12.01
N TYR A 39 10.50 -2.21 10.80
CA TYR A 39 11.59 -2.82 10.03
C TYR A 39 12.94 -2.15 10.27
N PHE A 40 13.08 -1.40 11.35
CA PHE A 40 14.31 -0.77 11.81
C PHE A 40 14.41 -0.89 13.34
N GLY A 41 15.64 -0.82 13.84
CA GLY A 41 15.96 -1.00 15.26
C GLY A 41 16.56 0.24 15.91
N GLY A 42 17.14 0.04 17.08
CA GLY A 42 17.82 1.09 17.85
C GLY A 42 16.87 2.06 18.56
N TRP A 43 17.42 3.16 19.07
CA TRP A 43 16.68 4.16 19.85
C TRP A 43 15.50 4.81 19.09
N LYS A 44 15.63 4.95 17.75
CA LYS A 44 14.56 5.47 16.89
C LYS A 44 13.33 4.56 16.92
N ALA A 45 13.53 3.24 16.90
CA ALA A 45 12.43 2.29 16.98
C ALA A 45 11.69 2.38 18.33
N VAL A 46 12.43 2.61 19.42
CA VAL A 46 11.84 2.79 20.77
C VAL A 46 10.95 4.02 20.80
N LEU A 47 11.44 5.16 20.29
CA LEU A 47 10.65 6.39 20.23
C LEU A 47 9.39 6.25 19.36
N VAL A 48 9.52 5.62 18.19
CA VAL A 48 8.38 5.40 17.30
C VAL A 48 7.36 4.47 17.94
N ARG A 49 7.79 3.40 18.63
CA ARG A 49 6.87 2.51 19.36
C ARG A 49 6.14 3.26 20.48
N ALA A 50 6.87 4.05 21.27
CA ALA A 50 6.25 4.86 22.32
C ALA A 50 5.19 5.81 21.75
N ALA A 51 5.51 6.51 20.66
CA ALA A 51 4.56 7.39 19.98
C ALA A 51 3.34 6.62 19.46
N CYS A 52 3.52 5.42 18.89
CA CYS A 52 2.42 4.57 18.44
C CYS A 52 1.54 4.11 19.61
N GLN A 53 2.12 3.72 20.73
CA GLN A 53 1.37 3.31 21.94
C GLN A 53 0.57 4.48 22.53
N VAL A 54 1.17 5.66 22.61
CA VAL A 54 0.47 6.88 23.05
C VAL A 54 -0.70 7.19 22.11
N ALA A 55 -0.48 7.17 20.81
CA ALA A 55 -1.55 7.38 19.83
C ALA A 55 -2.65 6.32 19.95
N HIS A 56 -2.29 5.05 20.10
CA HIS A 56 -3.23 3.94 20.31
C HIS A 56 -4.08 4.19 21.58
N PHE A 57 -3.43 4.53 22.69
CA PHE A 57 -4.10 4.83 23.97
C PHE A 57 -5.12 5.95 23.81
N PHE A 58 -4.76 7.07 23.19
CA PHE A 58 -5.70 8.17 22.99
C PHE A 58 -6.84 7.80 22.03
N LEU A 59 -6.58 7.07 20.94
CA LEU A 59 -7.62 6.57 20.05
C LEU A 59 -8.60 5.65 20.78
N TRP A 60 -8.12 4.86 21.72
CA TRP A 60 -8.94 3.99 22.57
C TRP A 60 -9.70 4.79 23.64
N LEU A 61 -9.02 5.69 24.35
CA LEU A 61 -9.60 6.51 25.43
C LEU A 61 -10.76 7.37 24.92
N PHE A 62 -10.59 8.02 23.77
CA PHE A 62 -11.63 8.82 23.14
C PHE A 62 -12.65 8.00 22.35
N ARG A 63 -12.54 6.67 22.41
CA ARG A 63 -13.46 5.73 21.75
C ARG A 63 -13.63 6.04 20.25
N ILE A 64 -12.54 6.49 19.57
CA ILE A 64 -12.59 6.81 18.15
C ILE A 64 -13.00 5.56 17.35
N SER A 65 -14.07 5.69 16.59
CA SER A 65 -14.63 4.57 15.81
C SER A 65 -13.69 4.13 14.69
N PRO A 66 -13.35 2.83 14.56
CA PRO A 66 -12.61 2.32 13.41
C PRO A 66 -13.31 2.61 12.08
N ARG A 67 -14.63 2.51 12.05
CA ARG A 67 -15.44 2.81 10.87
C ARG A 67 -15.28 4.27 10.44
N TRP A 68 -15.31 5.19 11.37
CA TRP A 68 -15.09 6.62 11.08
C TRP A 68 -13.70 6.87 10.50
N LEU A 69 -12.65 6.26 11.07
CA LEU A 69 -11.28 6.36 10.54
C LEU A 69 -11.18 5.77 9.12
N TYR A 70 -11.80 4.63 8.89
CA TYR A 70 -11.89 4.02 7.57
C TYR A 70 -12.57 4.94 6.54
N GLU A 71 -13.71 5.51 6.90
CA GLU A 71 -14.44 6.44 6.02
C GLU A 71 -13.61 7.69 5.70
N LYS A 72 -12.85 8.23 6.67
CA LYS A 72 -11.92 9.34 6.44
C LYS A 72 -10.77 8.94 5.51
N ALA A 73 -10.19 7.76 5.69
CA ALA A 73 -9.15 7.23 4.81
C ALA A 73 -9.67 7.03 3.38
N MET A 74 -10.83 6.43 3.23
CA MET A 74 -11.47 6.21 1.94
C MET A 74 -11.87 7.52 1.25
N LYS A 75 -12.46 8.47 1.99
CA LYS A 75 -12.78 9.79 1.45
C LYS A 75 -11.54 10.55 0.97
N ALA A 76 -10.43 10.44 1.70
CA ALA A 76 -9.17 11.05 1.29
C ALA A 76 -8.59 10.37 0.03
N SER A 77 -8.60 9.04 0.00
CA SER A 77 -8.13 8.25 -1.14
C SER A 77 -8.96 8.49 -2.41
N ARG A 78 -10.28 8.55 -2.27
CA ARG A 78 -11.24 8.70 -3.38
C ARG A 78 -11.58 10.14 -3.75
N ARG A 79 -10.77 11.09 -3.32
CA ARG A 79 -11.07 12.52 -3.50
C ARG A 79 -11.37 12.91 -4.97
N TYR A 80 -10.68 12.26 -5.91
CA TYR A 80 -10.79 12.53 -7.36
C TYR A 80 -11.52 11.41 -8.11
N GLU A 81 -12.34 10.60 -7.43
CA GLU A 81 -12.97 9.42 -8.04
C GLU A 81 -13.95 9.81 -9.18
N ASN A 82 -14.60 10.97 -9.06
CA ASN A 82 -15.53 11.48 -10.05
C ASN A 82 -14.88 12.41 -11.08
N GLU A 83 -13.56 12.56 -11.04
CA GLU A 83 -12.82 13.38 -11.99
C GLU A 83 -12.12 12.48 -13.01
N GLU A 84 -12.07 12.94 -14.26
CA GLU A 84 -11.27 12.28 -15.27
C GLU A 84 -9.80 12.63 -15.05
N THR A 85 -9.03 11.66 -14.57
CA THR A 85 -7.60 11.81 -14.29
C THR A 85 -6.78 10.85 -15.14
N LYS A 86 -5.55 11.19 -15.42
CA LYS A 86 -4.59 10.33 -16.15
C LYS A 86 -3.99 9.25 -15.27
N ARG A 87 -4.06 9.43 -13.94
CA ARG A 87 -3.37 8.60 -12.96
C ARG A 87 -4.33 7.83 -12.06
N VAL A 88 -3.90 6.64 -11.66
CA VAL A 88 -4.49 5.87 -10.57
C VAL A 88 -3.41 5.56 -9.54
N ALA A 89 -3.81 5.45 -8.27
CA ALA A 89 -2.88 5.17 -7.19
C ALA A 89 -3.47 4.23 -6.13
N TRP A 90 -2.59 3.49 -5.49
CA TRP A 90 -2.88 2.81 -4.23
C TRP A 90 -2.14 3.52 -3.09
N PHE A 91 -2.86 4.37 -2.37
CA PHE A 91 -2.28 5.23 -1.33
C PHE A 91 -1.99 4.53 0.00
N PHE A 92 -2.40 3.28 0.17
CA PHE A 92 -2.18 2.49 1.38
C PHE A 92 -0.99 1.53 1.26
N ASP A 93 -0.21 1.67 0.19
CA ASP A 93 1.03 0.90 0.01
C ASP A 93 2.01 1.18 1.16
N PRO A 94 2.69 0.16 1.70
CA PRO A 94 3.76 0.34 2.67
C PRO A 94 4.85 1.31 2.21
N THR A 95 5.19 1.29 0.92
CA THR A 95 6.14 2.22 0.31
C THR A 95 5.36 3.36 -0.36
N PRO A 96 5.38 4.57 0.22
CA PRO A 96 4.59 5.68 -0.28
C PRO A 96 4.90 6.02 -1.74
N PHE A 97 3.87 6.29 -2.52
CA PHE A 97 3.94 6.80 -3.89
C PHE A 97 4.58 5.88 -4.94
N THR A 98 4.95 4.64 -4.61
CA THR A 98 5.45 3.66 -5.60
C THR A 98 4.35 3.04 -6.44
N SER A 99 3.12 3.08 -5.97
CA SER A 99 1.95 2.51 -6.64
C SER A 99 1.10 3.55 -7.38
N ILE A 100 1.72 4.61 -7.89
CA ILE A 100 1.09 5.59 -8.77
C ILE A 100 1.39 5.20 -10.21
N ILE A 101 0.35 5.00 -11.02
CA ILE A 101 0.47 4.46 -12.37
C ILE A 101 -0.34 5.35 -13.31
N GLU A 102 0.22 5.65 -14.47
CA GLU A 102 -0.52 6.27 -15.56
C GLU A 102 -1.51 5.27 -16.16
N LYS A 103 -2.75 5.69 -16.43
CA LYS A 103 -3.77 4.80 -17.01
C LYS A 103 -3.34 4.22 -18.35
N GLU A 104 -2.55 4.95 -19.12
CA GLU A 104 -1.96 4.52 -20.38
C GLU A 104 -1.02 3.31 -20.22
N GLN A 105 -0.38 3.16 -19.05
CA GLN A 105 0.44 1.99 -18.75
C GLN A 105 -0.41 0.76 -18.39
N LEU A 106 -1.65 0.97 -17.99
CA LEU A 106 -2.55 -0.13 -17.64
C LEU A 106 -3.35 -0.61 -18.85
N LEU A 107 -3.77 0.30 -19.71
CA LEU A 107 -4.66 0.04 -20.83
C LEU A 107 -4.04 0.50 -22.16
N PRO A 108 -4.31 -0.22 -23.26
CA PRO A 108 -5.01 -1.50 -23.31
C PRO A 108 -4.19 -2.64 -22.68
N THR A 109 -4.85 -3.66 -22.16
CA THR A 109 -4.18 -4.86 -21.66
C THR A 109 -3.66 -5.72 -22.82
N LYS A 110 -2.51 -6.37 -22.62
CA LYS A 110 -1.95 -7.35 -23.56
C LYS A 110 -1.96 -8.77 -22.98
N LYS A 111 -2.15 -9.77 -23.84
CA LYS A 111 -1.99 -11.18 -23.44
C LYS A 111 -0.53 -11.58 -23.57
N MET A 112 0.00 -12.22 -22.55
CA MET A 112 1.37 -12.72 -22.55
C MET A 112 1.41 -14.12 -21.92
N PRO A 113 2.34 -14.98 -22.35
CA PRO A 113 2.54 -16.27 -21.72
C PRO A 113 3.15 -16.08 -20.33
N PHE A 114 2.58 -16.77 -19.35
CA PHE A 114 3.08 -16.80 -17.99
C PHE A 114 2.85 -18.18 -17.40
N ASN A 115 3.94 -18.88 -17.09
CA ASN A 115 3.92 -20.22 -16.50
C ASN A 115 3.01 -21.22 -17.25
N GLY A 116 3.10 -21.23 -18.58
CA GLY A 116 2.30 -22.10 -19.45
C GLY A 116 0.88 -21.64 -19.75
N LEU A 117 0.45 -20.52 -19.19
CA LEU A 117 -0.89 -19.94 -19.40
C LEU A 117 -0.81 -18.60 -20.12
N MET A 118 -1.83 -18.29 -20.92
CA MET A 118 -1.99 -16.97 -21.53
C MET A 118 -2.76 -16.06 -20.58
N MET A 119 -2.07 -15.13 -19.94
CA MET A 119 -2.65 -14.21 -18.97
C MET A 119 -2.74 -12.78 -19.52
N ARG A 120 -3.66 -11.98 -18.96
CA ARG A 120 -3.78 -10.55 -19.29
C ARG A 120 -2.89 -9.74 -18.37
N PHE A 121 -2.04 -8.91 -18.96
CA PHE A 121 -1.14 -7.99 -18.29
C PHE A 121 -1.44 -6.54 -18.71
N PRO A 122 -1.04 -5.54 -17.87
CA PRO A 122 -1.01 -4.15 -18.29
C PRO A 122 -0.19 -3.97 -19.58
N GLY A 123 -0.63 -3.08 -20.46
CA GLY A 123 0.09 -2.81 -21.72
C GLY A 123 1.53 -2.35 -21.51
N GLY A 124 1.76 -1.47 -20.52
CA GLY A 124 3.08 -0.98 -20.12
C GLY A 124 3.68 -1.71 -18.91
N ILE A 125 3.58 -3.04 -18.86
CA ILE A 125 4.02 -3.84 -17.71
C ILE A 125 5.48 -3.58 -17.31
N GLU A 126 6.37 -3.40 -18.26
CA GLU A 126 7.80 -3.16 -18.01
C GLU A 126 8.03 -1.85 -17.25
N GLY A 127 7.37 -0.77 -17.68
CA GLY A 127 7.43 0.51 -16.98
C GLY A 127 6.85 0.43 -15.57
N TYR A 128 5.78 -0.34 -15.40
CA TYR A 128 5.21 -0.60 -14.08
C TYR A 128 6.18 -1.36 -13.16
N LEU A 129 6.78 -2.43 -13.66
CA LEU A 129 7.73 -3.25 -12.89
C LEU A 129 8.99 -2.46 -12.54
N SER A 130 9.55 -1.72 -13.50
CA SER A 130 10.73 -0.86 -13.27
C SER A 130 10.46 0.22 -12.22
N LYS A 131 9.30 0.86 -12.27
CA LYS A 131 8.91 1.87 -11.27
C LYS A 131 8.77 1.29 -9.87
N ARG A 132 8.30 0.06 -9.75
CA ARG A 132 8.03 -0.58 -8.46
C ARG A 132 9.24 -1.28 -7.86
N TYR A 133 10.04 -1.92 -8.69
CA TYR A 133 11.12 -2.82 -8.27
C TYR A 133 12.50 -2.37 -8.74
N GLY A 134 12.60 -1.28 -9.51
CA GLY A 134 13.84 -0.88 -10.15
C GLY A 134 14.23 -1.82 -11.28
N ASP A 135 15.45 -2.33 -11.26
CA ASP A 135 15.88 -3.38 -12.20
C ASP A 135 15.28 -4.74 -11.79
N TYR A 136 14.04 -4.97 -12.19
CA TYR A 136 13.28 -6.16 -11.82
C TYR A 136 13.78 -7.45 -12.48
N MET A 137 14.67 -7.35 -13.48
CA MET A 137 15.30 -8.50 -14.11
C MET A 137 16.48 -9.04 -13.31
N GLN A 138 17.03 -8.24 -12.40
CA GLN A 138 18.06 -8.68 -11.48
C GLN A 138 17.45 -9.24 -10.19
N LEU A 139 17.81 -10.48 -9.87
CA LEU A 139 17.46 -11.02 -8.56
C LEU A 139 18.19 -10.24 -7.45
N PRO A 140 17.52 -9.94 -6.36
CA PRO A 140 18.19 -9.33 -5.20
C PRO A 140 19.39 -10.18 -4.77
N PRO A 141 20.44 -9.57 -4.19
CA PRO A 141 21.51 -10.30 -3.52
C PRO A 141 20.95 -11.31 -2.53
N GLU A 142 21.64 -12.43 -2.32
CA GLU A 142 21.12 -13.55 -1.50
C GLU A 142 20.77 -13.14 -0.07
N ASP A 143 21.57 -12.27 0.52
CA ASP A 143 21.36 -11.70 1.85
C ASP A 143 20.10 -10.81 1.94
N LYS A 144 19.58 -10.35 0.81
CA LYS A 144 18.35 -9.54 0.71
C LYS A 144 17.13 -10.31 0.23
N ARG A 145 17.27 -11.61 -0.06
CA ARG A 145 16.14 -12.48 -0.42
C ARG A 145 15.44 -12.93 0.84
N HIS A 146 14.31 -12.30 1.14
CA HIS A 146 13.49 -12.67 2.29
C HIS A 146 12.28 -13.47 1.84
N ASN A 147 12.13 -14.67 2.36
CA ASN A 147 10.87 -15.39 2.31
C ASN A 147 9.91 -14.76 3.33
N HIS A 148 8.66 -14.72 2.99
CA HIS A 148 7.58 -14.40 3.93
C HIS A 148 6.94 -15.72 4.39
N PRO A 149 7.55 -16.45 5.34
CA PRO A 149 6.94 -17.68 5.84
C PRO A 149 5.60 -17.34 6.49
N PRO A 150 4.58 -18.18 6.32
CA PRO A 150 3.32 -17.98 7.01
C PRO A 150 3.56 -18.01 8.52
N TYR A 151 2.86 -17.15 9.25
CA TYR A 151 2.94 -17.11 10.72
C TYR A 151 2.50 -18.43 11.34
N LYS A 152 1.50 -19.06 10.75
CA LYS A 152 1.01 -20.38 11.07
C LYS A 152 0.70 -21.12 9.78
N LEU A 153 1.22 -22.32 9.63
CA LEU A 153 0.87 -23.21 8.54
C LEU A 153 0.05 -24.35 9.12
N ASP A 154 -1.17 -24.50 8.67
CA ASP A 154 -2.08 -25.53 9.13
C ASP A 154 -2.69 -26.17 7.88
N PHE A 155 -2.37 -27.42 7.65
CA PHE A 155 -2.88 -28.17 6.50
C PHE A 155 -4.25 -28.84 6.77
N GLY A 156 -4.80 -28.63 7.98
CA GLY A 156 -5.99 -29.33 8.47
C GLY A 156 -5.71 -30.79 8.75
N ASP A 157 -6.68 -31.47 9.37
CA ASP A 157 -6.58 -32.90 9.77
C ASP A 157 -6.77 -33.87 8.59
N LYS A 158 -6.59 -33.42 7.34
CA LYS A 158 -6.64 -34.26 6.15
C LYS A 158 -5.22 -34.59 5.71
N ALA A 159 -4.63 -35.57 6.37
CA ALA A 159 -3.58 -36.39 5.80
C ALA A 159 -4.20 -37.59 5.11
#